data_2133e2dca10901cd205774d51fcd4b22
#
_entry.id   2133e2dca10901cd205774d51fcd4b22
#
_cell.length_a   1.000
_cell.length_b   1.000
_cell.length_c   1.000
_cell.angle_alpha   90.00
_cell.angle_beta   90.00
_cell.angle_gamma   90.00
#
_symmetry.space_group_name_H-M   'P 1'
#
loop_
_entity.id
_entity.type
_entity.pdbx_description
1 polymer ?
#
loop_
_entity_poly.entity_id
_entity_poly.type
_entity_poly.pdbx_seq_one_letter_code
_entity_poly.pdbx_strand_id
1 'polypeptide(L)'
;IAAGKAILFEGANGVLLDVDHGTYPFVTSSSTGPHGIGPGAGVPDSQVTCRIGVVKAYSTRVGSGPFVTELKDGTGDRIRDRGREFGTTTGRPRRCGWFDAVAARYAATVSGATDLAVLHLDTLTGFERVGICTSYRLQGRRLATPPSHAAILHAVEPEFEFLPGWTGDLSAVRRFDELPVNARNYV
;
A
#
# COMPACT_ATOMS: atom_id res chain seq x y z
N ILE A 1 22.01 20.22 4.21
CA ILE A 1 22.60 19.41 5.29
C ILE A 1 23.56 20.28 6.10
N ALA A 2 24.58 20.90 5.47
CA ALA A 2 25.58 21.73 6.18
C ALA A 2 24.96 22.90 6.94
N ALA A 3 23.79 23.40 6.57
CA ALA A 3 23.08 24.48 7.23
C ALA A 3 22.19 24.01 8.40
N GLY A 4 22.22 22.73 8.78
CA GLY A 4 21.40 22.16 9.85
C GLY A 4 19.90 22.15 9.59
N LYS A 5 19.46 22.33 8.35
CA LYS A 5 18.03 22.29 7.99
C LYS A 5 17.55 20.86 7.83
N ALA A 6 16.31 20.58 8.28
CA ALA A 6 15.62 19.34 7.96
C ALA A 6 15.26 19.31 6.48
N ILE A 7 15.43 18.13 5.84
CA ILE A 7 15.10 17.89 4.45
C ILE A 7 14.11 16.74 4.41
N LEU A 8 12.99 16.94 3.72
CA LEU A 8 12.02 15.89 3.42
C LEU A 8 12.18 15.48 1.95
N PHE A 9 12.40 14.21 1.72
CA PHE A 9 12.32 13.60 0.40
C PHE A 9 10.96 12.95 0.24
N GLU A 10 10.18 13.42 -0.71
CA GLU A 10 8.90 12.82 -1.06
C GLU A 10 9.06 11.99 -2.34
N GLY A 11 8.82 10.69 -2.25
CA GLY A 11 8.82 9.79 -3.39
C GLY A 11 7.52 9.88 -4.20
N ALA A 12 7.56 9.38 -5.42
CA ALA A 12 6.40 9.23 -6.29
C ALA A 12 6.16 7.75 -6.62
N ASN A 13 4.92 7.42 -7.02
CA ASN A 13 4.48 6.05 -7.30
C ASN A 13 4.52 5.16 -6.04
N GLY A 14 4.81 3.89 -6.18
CA GLY A 14 4.91 2.94 -5.08
C GLY A 14 5.92 1.84 -5.40
N VAL A 15 6.39 1.13 -4.37
CA VAL A 15 7.46 0.11 -4.49
C VAL A 15 7.12 -0.97 -5.52
N LEU A 16 5.85 -1.38 -5.63
CA LEU A 16 5.45 -2.38 -6.63
C LEU A 16 5.51 -1.87 -8.09
N LEU A 17 5.75 -0.57 -8.28
CA LEU A 17 5.98 0.05 -9.59
C LEU A 17 7.46 0.39 -9.82
N ASP A 18 8.33 0.14 -8.84
CA ASP A 18 9.77 0.37 -8.95
C ASP A 18 10.38 -0.46 -10.09
N VAL A 19 11.33 0.14 -10.84
CA VAL A 19 11.93 -0.51 -12.00
C VAL A 19 12.71 -1.78 -11.62
N ASP A 20 13.32 -1.81 -10.44
CA ASP A 20 14.15 -2.93 -9.98
C ASP A 20 13.39 -3.88 -9.05
N HIS A 21 12.50 -3.33 -8.22
CA HIS A 21 11.83 -4.07 -7.13
C HIS A 21 10.33 -4.28 -7.36
N GLY A 22 9.79 -3.73 -8.43
CA GLY A 22 8.36 -3.81 -8.75
C GLY A 22 7.95 -5.08 -9.50
N THR A 23 6.69 -5.10 -9.90
CA THR A 23 6.07 -6.22 -10.62
C THR A 23 6.36 -6.16 -12.13
N TYR A 24 7.62 -6.29 -12.50
CA TYR A 24 8.04 -6.23 -13.91
C TYR A 24 7.24 -7.23 -14.79
N PRO A 25 6.79 -6.84 -16.00
CA PRO A 25 7.07 -5.58 -16.72
C PRO A 25 6.11 -4.42 -16.38
N PHE A 26 5.23 -4.55 -15.41
CA PHE A 26 4.23 -3.55 -15.03
C PHE A 26 4.80 -2.56 -14.01
N VAL A 27 5.83 -1.83 -14.41
CA VAL A 27 6.60 -0.91 -13.57
C VAL A 27 6.72 0.47 -14.24
N THR A 28 7.18 1.47 -13.50
CA THR A 28 7.64 2.74 -14.05
C THR A 28 9.12 2.66 -14.44
N SER A 29 9.60 3.60 -15.22
CA SER A 29 11.02 3.67 -15.63
C SER A 29 11.93 4.36 -14.59
N SER A 30 11.50 4.39 -13.33
CA SER A 30 12.19 5.10 -12.25
C SER A 30 12.30 4.26 -10.98
N SER A 31 13.29 4.57 -10.15
CA SER A 31 13.36 4.11 -8.78
C SER A 31 12.34 4.87 -7.93
N THR A 32 11.42 4.16 -7.28
CA THR A 32 10.34 4.74 -6.48
C THR A 32 10.59 4.67 -4.98
N GLY A 33 11.61 3.93 -4.58
CA GLY A 33 12.01 3.73 -3.19
C GLY A 33 13.12 4.69 -2.74
N PRO A 34 13.49 4.66 -1.44
CA PRO A 34 14.54 5.51 -0.88
C PRO A 34 15.91 5.32 -1.55
N HIS A 35 16.18 4.15 -2.12
CA HIS A 35 17.41 3.87 -2.87
C HIS A 35 17.58 4.76 -4.12
N GLY A 36 16.52 5.39 -4.60
CA GLY A 36 16.60 6.41 -5.65
C GLY A 36 17.11 7.78 -5.17
N ILE A 37 17.18 8.04 -3.87
CA ILE A 37 17.60 9.34 -3.32
C ILE A 37 19.09 9.62 -3.62
N GLY A 38 19.94 8.62 -3.43
CA GLY A 38 21.37 8.75 -3.71
C GLY A 38 21.67 9.24 -5.12
N PRO A 39 21.31 8.50 -6.16
CA PRO A 39 21.54 8.90 -7.54
C PRO A 39 20.71 10.12 -7.96
N GLY A 40 19.51 10.30 -7.43
CA GLY A 40 18.62 11.40 -7.82
C GLY A 40 18.95 12.76 -7.18
N ALA A 41 19.37 12.76 -5.93
CA ALA A 41 19.62 14.00 -5.16
C ALA A 41 21.08 14.18 -4.74
N GLY A 42 21.96 13.20 -5.00
CA GLY A 42 23.36 13.26 -4.57
C GLY A 42 23.53 13.17 -3.04
N VAL A 43 22.56 12.64 -2.33
CA VAL A 43 22.61 12.52 -0.87
C VAL A 43 22.93 11.07 -0.50
N PRO A 44 24.01 10.81 0.25
CA PRO A 44 24.32 9.47 0.72
C PRO A 44 23.18 8.87 1.55
N ASP A 45 22.91 7.57 1.38
CA ASP A 45 21.85 6.86 2.12
C ASP A 45 22.00 6.97 3.64
N SER A 46 23.24 7.02 4.14
CA SER A 46 23.55 7.23 5.55
C SER A 46 23.05 8.57 6.13
N GLN A 47 22.68 9.52 5.29
CA GLN A 47 22.09 10.79 5.71
C GLN A 47 20.57 10.74 5.82
N VAL A 48 19.94 9.67 5.35
CA VAL A 48 18.49 9.45 5.45
C VAL A 48 18.21 8.69 6.76
N THR A 49 17.84 9.43 7.79
CA THR A 49 17.72 8.91 9.17
C THR A 49 16.35 8.33 9.50
N CYS A 50 15.31 8.69 8.74
CA CYS A 50 13.94 8.21 8.94
C CYS A 50 13.31 7.88 7.58
N ARG A 51 12.61 6.75 7.49
CA ARG A 51 11.89 6.31 6.30
C ARG A 51 10.48 5.94 6.66
N ILE A 52 9.54 6.78 6.26
CA ILE A 52 8.11 6.57 6.51
C ILE A 52 7.48 5.95 5.28
N GLY A 53 6.99 4.72 5.39
CA GLY A 53 6.17 4.08 4.37
C GLY A 53 4.75 4.64 4.42
N VAL A 54 4.26 5.19 3.30
CA VAL A 54 2.87 5.65 3.20
C VAL A 54 2.04 4.56 2.56
N VAL A 55 1.02 4.08 3.28
CA VAL A 55 0.10 3.05 2.81
C VAL A 55 -1.35 3.50 2.99
N LYS A 56 -2.24 3.01 2.15
CA LYS A 56 -3.69 3.16 2.39
C LYS A 56 -4.19 2.00 3.23
N ALA A 57 -5.30 2.18 3.94
CA ALA A 57 -5.99 1.10 4.65
C ALA A 57 -6.57 0.02 3.70
N TYR A 58 -6.45 0.18 2.40
CA TYR A 58 -6.83 -0.76 1.34
C TYR A 58 -5.82 -0.66 0.20
N SER A 59 -5.85 -1.60 -0.73
CA SER A 59 -4.93 -1.60 -1.86
C SER A 59 -5.56 -1.00 -3.11
N THR A 60 -4.76 -0.29 -3.90
CA THR A 60 -5.17 0.22 -5.21
C THR A 60 -4.12 -0.04 -6.26
N ARG A 61 -4.55 -0.23 -7.51
CA ARG A 61 -3.63 -0.32 -8.64
C ARG A 61 -4.17 0.44 -9.84
N VAL A 62 -3.28 1.16 -10.50
CA VAL A 62 -3.55 1.81 -11.80
C VAL A 62 -3.00 0.93 -12.91
N GLY A 63 -3.77 0.77 -13.98
CA GLY A 63 -3.33 0.03 -15.17
C GLY A 63 -3.30 -1.48 -15.00
N SER A 64 -2.54 -2.12 -15.87
CA SER A 64 -2.41 -3.58 -15.95
C SER A 64 -1.45 -4.13 -14.90
N GLY A 65 -1.33 -5.46 -14.85
CA GLY A 65 -0.44 -6.16 -13.95
C GLY A 65 -1.16 -6.88 -12.82
N PRO A 66 -0.44 -7.71 -12.06
CA PRO A 66 -1.00 -8.52 -10.99
C PRO A 66 -1.52 -7.63 -9.86
N PHE A 67 -2.68 -8.00 -9.34
CA PHE A 67 -3.30 -7.37 -8.18
C PHE A 67 -4.03 -8.46 -7.38
N VAL A 68 -3.32 -9.07 -6.46
CA VAL A 68 -3.74 -10.30 -5.77
C VAL A 68 -5.02 -10.10 -4.97
N THR A 69 -5.15 -8.96 -4.32
CA THR A 69 -6.30 -8.65 -3.45
C THR A 69 -7.42 -7.90 -4.15
N GLU A 70 -7.41 -7.83 -5.49
CA GLU A 70 -8.42 -7.10 -6.26
C GLU A 70 -9.83 -7.62 -6.00
N LEU A 71 -10.75 -6.70 -5.73
CA LEU A 71 -12.17 -6.97 -5.59
C LEU A 71 -12.91 -6.51 -6.86
N LYS A 72 -13.51 -7.48 -7.55
CA LYS A 72 -14.26 -7.24 -8.79
C LYS A 72 -15.78 -7.28 -8.56
N ASP A 73 -16.20 -6.89 -7.38
CA ASP A 73 -17.58 -6.88 -6.91
C ASP A 73 -17.99 -5.51 -6.37
N GLY A 74 -19.20 -5.39 -5.87
CA GLY A 74 -19.71 -4.16 -5.27
C GLY A 74 -18.90 -3.65 -4.07
N THR A 75 -18.09 -4.51 -3.43
CA THR A 75 -17.17 -4.08 -2.36
C THR A 75 -16.04 -3.25 -2.92
N GLY A 76 -15.42 -3.71 -4.02
CA GLY A 76 -14.38 -2.96 -4.73
C GLY A 76 -14.88 -1.62 -5.27
N ASP A 77 -16.10 -1.61 -5.82
CA ASP A 77 -16.74 -0.38 -6.32
C ASP A 77 -17.01 0.60 -5.16
N ARG A 78 -17.54 0.13 -4.04
CA ARG A 78 -17.77 0.95 -2.85
C ARG A 78 -16.48 1.56 -2.29
N ILE A 79 -15.37 0.82 -2.26
CA ILE A 79 -14.05 1.36 -1.86
C ILE A 79 -13.61 2.45 -2.84
N ARG A 80 -13.74 2.20 -4.15
CA ARG A 80 -13.38 3.16 -5.20
C ARG A 80 -14.12 4.47 -5.07
N ASP A 81 -15.44 4.40 -4.93
CA ASP A 81 -16.30 5.58 -4.88
C ASP A 81 -16.04 6.41 -3.63
N ARG A 82 -15.96 5.76 -2.47
CA ARG A 82 -15.70 6.43 -1.19
C ARG A 82 -14.30 7.00 -1.09
N GLY A 83 -13.30 6.25 -1.56
CA GLY A 83 -11.90 6.68 -1.61
C GLY A 83 -11.60 7.64 -2.74
N ARG A 84 -12.59 7.93 -3.61
CA ARG A 84 -12.41 8.74 -4.83
C ARG A 84 -11.25 8.25 -5.68
N GLU A 85 -11.16 6.92 -5.83
CA GLU A 85 -10.05 6.26 -6.50
C GLU A 85 -10.18 6.35 -8.03
N PHE A 86 -9.92 7.55 -8.53
CA PHE A 86 -9.88 7.89 -9.95
C PHE A 86 -8.55 8.58 -10.27
N GLY A 87 -8.10 8.44 -11.50
CA GLY A 87 -6.90 9.12 -11.97
C GLY A 87 -7.10 10.63 -12.03
N THR A 88 -6.21 11.39 -11.43
CA THR A 88 -6.32 12.85 -11.32
C THR A 88 -6.44 13.53 -12.69
N THR A 89 -5.66 13.09 -13.67
CA THR A 89 -5.62 13.68 -15.01
C THR A 89 -6.67 13.08 -15.95
N THR A 90 -6.86 11.75 -15.89
CA THR A 90 -7.68 11.02 -16.87
C THR A 90 -9.06 10.64 -16.37
N GLY A 91 -9.34 10.80 -15.07
CA GLY A 91 -10.58 10.31 -14.45
C GLY A 91 -10.73 8.77 -14.47
N ARG A 92 -9.72 8.04 -14.91
CA ARG A 92 -9.79 6.58 -15.07
C ARG A 92 -9.98 5.89 -13.71
N PRO A 93 -10.95 4.98 -13.57
CA PRO A 93 -11.16 4.28 -12.30
C PRO A 93 -9.94 3.41 -11.97
N ARG A 94 -9.53 3.46 -10.71
CA ARG A 94 -8.49 2.58 -10.17
C ARG A 94 -9.11 1.25 -9.77
N ARG A 95 -8.33 0.20 -9.89
CA ARG A 95 -8.65 -1.11 -9.34
C ARG A 95 -8.47 -1.04 -7.83
N CYS A 96 -9.42 -1.58 -7.05
CA CYS A 96 -9.40 -1.54 -5.60
C CYS A 96 -9.49 -2.94 -5.01
N GLY A 97 -8.92 -3.14 -3.85
CA GLY A 97 -8.94 -4.41 -3.14
C GLY A 97 -8.65 -4.25 -1.65
N TRP A 98 -8.82 -5.31 -0.88
CA TRP A 98 -8.46 -5.31 0.52
C TRP A 98 -6.97 -5.09 0.73
N PHE A 99 -6.58 -4.63 1.91
CA PHE A 99 -5.19 -4.39 2.25
C PHE A 99 -4.35 -5.66 2.07
N ASP A 100 -3.23 -5.51 1.39
CA ASP A 100 -2.30 -6.60 1.11
C ASP A 100 -1.09 -6.49 2.05
N ALA A 101 -1.15 -7.18 3.18
CA ALA A 101 -0.08 -7.18 4.16
C ALA A 101 1.18 -7.92 3.67
N VAL A 102 1.03 -8.85 2.70
CA VAL A 102 2.18 -9.54 2.09
C VAL A 102 2.99 -8.56 1.23
N ALA A 103 2.29 -7.83 0.37
CA ALA A 103 2.90 -6.80 -0.48
C ALA A 103 3.44 -5.62 0.36
N ALA A 104 2.70 -5.17 1.39
CA ALA A 104 3.12 -4.08 2.27
C ALA A 104 4.38 -4.44 3.05
N ARG A 105 4.47 -5.67 3.59
CA ARG A 105 5.67 -6.16 4.29
C ARG A 105 6.88 -6.22 3.35
N TYR A 106 6.70 -6.72 2.14
CA TYR A 106 7.75 -6.70 1.12
C TYR A 106 8.21 -5.26 0.83
N ALA A 107 7.26 -4.35 0.59
CA ALA A 107 7.56 -2.95 0.30
C ALA A 107 8.29 -2.26 1.45
N ALA A 108 7.87 -2.48 2.69
CA ALA A 108 8.53 -1.95 3.89
C ALA A 108 9.97 -2.48 4.01
N THR A 109 10.16 -3.78 3.77
CA THR A 109 11.50 -4.42 3.84
C THR A 109 12.44 -3.83 2.79
N VAL A 110 12.01 -3.77 1.53
CA VAL A 110 12.82 -3.23 0.42
C VAL A 110 13.15 -1.75 0.64
N SER A 111 12.19 -0.98 1.13
CA SER A 111 12.39 0.46 1.41
C SER A 111 13.17 0.74 2.69
N GLY A 112 13.38 -0.26 3.56
CA GLY A 112 13.92 -0.05 4.90
C GLY A 112 13.03 0.89 5.72
N ALA A 113 11.70 0.85 5.53
CA ALA A 113 10.77 1.69 6.27
C ALA A 113 10.79 1.32 7.76
N THR A 114 10.94 2.34 8.61
CA THR A 114 10.93 2.20 10.07
C THR A 114 9.53 2.40 10.64
N ASP A 115 8.71 3.16 9.93
CA ASP A 115 7.37 3.55 10.35
C ASP A 115 6.40 3.48 9.17
N LEU A 116 5.10 3.31 9.46
CA LEU A 116 4.03 3.35 8.47
C LEU A 116 3.04 4.47 8.80
N ALA A 117 2.71 5.27 7.81
CA ALA A 117 1.57 6.18 7.86
C ALA A 117 0.40 5.53 7.12
N VAL A 118 -0.62 5.10 7.87
CA VAL A 118 -1.82 4.46 7.31
C VAL A 118 -2.87 5.53 7.00
N LEU A 119 -3.20 5.69 5.74
CA LEU A 119 -4.15 6.68 5.23
C LEU A 119 -5.48 6.05 4.87
N HIS A 120 -6.53 6.86 4.73
CA HIS A 120 -7.83 6.44 4.23
C HIS A 120 -8.58 5.41 5.09
N LEU A 121 -8.40 5.42 6.40
CA LEU A 121 -9.22 4.63 7.33
C LEU A 121 -10.70 4.99 7.24
N ASP A 122 -11.00 6.26 7.00
CA ASP A 122 -12.35 6.79 6.81
C ASP A 122 -13.09 6.15 5.64
N THR A 123 -12.39 5.81 4.57
CA THR A 123 -12.93 5.11 3.40
C THR A 123 -13.57 3.78 3.77
N LEU A 124 -13.01 3.06 4.75
CA LEU A 124 -13.50 1.78 5.22
C LEU A 124 -14.57 1.88 6.31
N THR A 125 -14.93 3.07 6.78
CA THR A 125 -16.00 3.26 7.76
C THR A 125 -17.33 2.71 7.23
N GLY A 126 -18.10 1.98 8.07
CA GLY A 126 -19.41 1.44 7.73
C GLY A 126 -19.39 0.16 6.89
N PHE A 127 -18.23 -0.46 6.69
CA PHE A 127 -18.17 -1.87 6.30
C PHE A 127 -18.45 -2.74 7.52
N GLU A 128 -19.19 -3.82 7.36
CA GLU A 128 -19.47 -4.78 8.44
C GLU A 128 -18.18 -5.46 8.89
N ARG A 129 -17.35 -5.81 7.92
CA ARG A 129 -16.02 -6.38 8.14
C ARG A 129 -15.04 -5.89 7.08
N VAL A 130 -13.78 -5.88 7.43
CA VAL A 130 -12.66 -5.45 6.57
C VAL A 130 -11.65 -6.58 6.43
N GLY A 131 -11.12 -6.79 5.23
CA GLY A 131 -10.17 -7.86 4.94
C GLY A 131 -8.73 -7.40 4.94
N ILE A 132 -7.85 -8.26 5.46
CA ILE A 132 -6.40 -8.13 5.34
C ILE A 132 -5.87 -9.42 4.71
N CYS A 133 -5.15 -9.32 3.60
CA CYS A 133 -4.46 -10.47 3.03
C CYS A 133 -3.17 -10.72 3.81
N THR A 134 -3.13 -11.82 4.57
CA THR A 134 -2.01 -12.15 5.47
C THR A 134 -1.01 -13.11 4.83
N SER A 135 -1.40 -13.83 3.80
CA SER A 135 -0.55 -14.74 3.04
C SER A 135 -1.13 -15.00 1.65
N TYR A 136 -0.32 -15.55 0.77
CA TYR A 136 -0.74 -16.06 -0.53
C TYR A 136 -0.72 -17.58 -0.55
N ARG A 137 -1.53 -18.17 -1.42
CA ARG A 137 -1.51 -19.59 -1.73
C ARG A 137 -1.17 -19.81 -3.20
N LEU A 138 -0.22 -20.69 -3.46
CA LEU A 138 0.15 -21.12 -4.82
C LEU A 138 0.25 -22.64 -4.86
N GLN A 139 -0.60 -23.29 -5.67
CA GLN A 139 -0.62 -24.75 -5.80
C GLN A 139 -0.65 -25.47 -4.45
N GLY A 140 -1.48 -24.99 -3.52
CA GLY A 140 -1.63 -25.55 -2.18
C GLY A 140 -0.54 -25.13 -1.17
N ARG A 141 0.56 -24.48 -1.60
CA ARG A 141 1.62 -23.98 -0.71
C ARG A 141 1.34 -22.55 -0.26
N ARG A 142 1.50 -22.30 1.02
CA ARG A 142 1.40 -20.95 1.60
C ARG A 142 2.70 -20.19 1.37
N LEU A 143 2.56 -18.93 0.93
CA LEU A 143 3.67 -18.00 0.70
C LEU A 143 3.50 -16.78 1.59
N ALA A 144 4.54 -16.43 2.34
CA ALA A 144 4.59 -15.23 3.19
C ALA A 144 5.20 -14.02 2.47
N THR A 145 5.75 -14.22 1.26
CA THR A 145 6.37 -13.18 0.43
C THR A 145 5.83 -13.27 -0.99
N PRO A 146 5.73 -12.14 -1.70
CA PRO A 146 5.29 -12.15 -3.09
C PRO A 146 6.31 -12.88 -3.97
N PRO A 147 5.86 -13.68 -4.93
CA PRO A 147 6.73 -14.20 -5.99
C PRO A 147 7.33 -13.06 -6.81
N SER A 148 8.60 -13.19 -7.18
CA SER A 148 9.31 -12.18 -7.98
C SER A 148 8.84 -12.06 -9.42
N HIS A 149 8.20 -13.10 -9.97
CA HIS A 149 7.75 -13.12 -11.36
C HIS A 149 6.27 -12.77 -11.46
N ALA A 150 5.92 -11.78 -12.27
CA ALA A 150 4.54 -11.28 -12.40
C ALA A 150 3.54 -12.36 -12.84
N ALA A 151 3.92 -13.28 -13.73
CA ALA A 151 3.04 -14.37 -14.15
C ALA A 151 2.71 -15.34 -12.99
N ILE A 152 3.68 -15.59 -12.11
CA ILE A 152 3.45 -16.41 -10.91
C ILE A 152 2.58 -15.63 -9.92
N LEU A 153 2.83 -14.33 -9.74
CA LEU A 153 2.01 -13.48 -8.88
C LEU A 153 0.55 -13.37 -9.37
N HIS A 154 0.30 -13.51 -10.66
CA HIS A 154 -1.08 -13.61 -11.20
C HIS A 154 -1.79 -14.92 -10.84
N ALA A 155 -1.04 -15.97 -10.54
CA ALA A 155 -1.58 -17.30 -10.25
C ALA A 155 -1.75 -17.59 -8.75
N VAL A 156 -1.35 -16.67 -7.88
CA VAL A 156 -1.54 -16.83 -6.44
C VAL A 156 -2.96 -16.44 -6.03
N GLU A 157 -3.45 -17.09 -4.98
CA GLU A 157 -4.73 -16.80 -4.34
C GLU A 157 -4.46 -16.10 -3.00
N PRO A 158 -5.21 -15.02 -2.67
CA PRO A 158 -5.07 -14.35 -1.38
C PRO A 158 -5.74 -15.16 -0.26
N GLU A 159 -5.09 -15.24 0.90
CA GLU A 159 -5.70 -15.70 2.14
C GLU A 159 -6.04 -14.50 3.02
N PHE A 160 -7.32 -14.28 3.24
CA PHE A 160 -7.81 -13.14 4.02
C PHE A 160 -8.11 -13.50 5.46
N GLU A 161 -7.69 -12.62 6.36
CA GLU A 161 -8.25 -12.46 7.68
C GLU A 161 -9.27 -11.33 7.64
N PHE A 162 -10.45 -11.53 8.25
CA PHE A 162 -11.50 -10.52 8.31
C PHE A 162 -11.67 -10.03 9.74
N LEU A 163 -11.50 -8.73 9.92
CA LEU A 163 -11.71 -8.04 11.18
C LEU A 163 -13.08 -7.32 11.18
N PRO A 164 -13.69 -7.12 12.35
CA PRO A 164 -14.90 -6.31 12.46
C PRO A 164 -14.66 -4.90 11.96
N GLY A 165 -15.57 -4.39 11.15
CA GLY A 165 -15.53 -3.00 10.69
C GLY A 165 -15.87 -2.00 11.79
N TRP A 166 -15.86 -0.73 11.43
CA TRP A 166 -16.15 0.38 12.34
C TRP A 166 -17.15 1.36 11.74
N THR A 167 -17.75 2.15 12.63
CA THR A 167 -18.67 3.22 12.28
C THR A 167 -18.20 4.53 12.92
N GLY A 168 -18.84 5.64 12.54
CA GLY A 168 -18.52 6.97 13.06
C GLY A 168 -17.73 7.82 12.09
N ASP A 169 -17.73 9.11 12.35
CA ASP A 169 -16.94 10.09 11.58
C ASP A 169 -15.52 10.20 12.15
N LEU A 170 -14.53 9.92 11.34
CA LEU A 170 -13.13 10.00 11.73
C LEU A 170 -12.49 11.38 11.44
N SER A 171 -13.23 12.31 10.83
CA SER A 171 -12.67 13.61 10.39
C SER A 171 -12.13 14.48 11.52
N ALA A 172 -12.67 14.34 12.72
CA ALA A 172 -12.26 15.07 13.91
C ALA A 172 -11.21 14.36 14.76
N VAL A 173 -10.92 13.08 14.48
CA VAL A 173 -9.93 12.29 15.22
C VAL A 173 -8.52 12.84 14.98
N ARG A 174 -7.77 13.04 16.05
CA ARG A 174 -6.39 13.57 16.00
C ARG A 174 -5.38 12.69 16.74
N ARG A 175 -5.87 11.74 17.53
CA ARG A 175 -5.03 10.84 18.33
C ARG A 175 -5.46 9.39 18.07
N PHE A 176 -4.50 8.48 18.15
CA PHE A 176 -4.73 7.05 17.91
C PHE A 176 -5.76 6.44 18.88
N ASP A 177 -5.73 6.87 20.14
CA ASP A 177 -6.62 6.40 21.20
C ASP A 177 -8.09 6.88 21.03
N GLU A 178 -8.31 7.92 20.22
CA GLU A 178 -9.67 8.41 19.87
C GLU A 178 -10.32 7.61 18.74
N LEU A 179 -9.56 6.80 18.02
CA LEU A 179 -10.12 5.94 16.98
C LEU A 179 -11.10 4.91 17.57
N PRO A 180 -12.15 4.53 16.85
CA PRO A 180 -12.98 3.38 17.22
C PRO A 180 -12.13 2.13 17.48
N VAL A 181 -12.51 1.31 18.45
CA VAL A 181 -11.72 0.13 18.86
C VAL A 181 -11.36 -0.77 17.68
N ASN A 182 -12.33 -1.04 16.79
CA ASN A 182 -12.09 -1.88 15.62
C ASN A 182 -11.14 -1.23 14.61
N ALA A 183 -11.16 0.10 14.45
CA ALA A 183 -10.21 0.82 13.61
C ALA A 183 -8.79 0.78 14.20
N ARG A 184 -8.65 0.87 15.52
CA ARG A 184 -7.36 0.69 16.22
C ARG A 184 -6.81 -0.72 16.05
N ASN A 185 -7.66 -1.73 16.16
CA ASN A 185 -7.27 -3.13 15.98
C ASN A 185 -6.87 -3.46 14.54
N TYR A 186 -7.34 -2.66 13.59
CA TYR A 186 -6.98 -2.80 12.18
C TYR A 186 -5.58 -2.25 11.87
N VAL A 187 -5.14 -1.19 12.56
CA VAL A 187 -3.85 -0.51 12.38
C VAL A 187 -2.76 -1.15 13.21
#